data_6b0549b3ec81750a889f90d8cecd1ff4
#
_entry.id   6b0549b3ec81750a889f90d8cecd1ff4
#
_cell.length_a   1.000
_cell.length_b   1.000
_cell.length_c   1.000
_cell.angle_alpha   90.00
_cell.angle_beta   90.00
_cell.angle_gamma   90.00
#
_symmetry.space_group_name_H-M   'P 1'
#
loop_
_entity.id
_entity.type
_entity.pdbx_description
1 polymer ?
#
loop_
_entity_poly.entity_id
_entity_poly.type
_entity_poly.pdbx_seq_one_letter_code
_entity_poly.pdbx_strand_id
1 'polypeptide(L)' 'MDISKYEIEIKRHVFIRALERNINPDLIEDTLKKGKIERFGKNYIKFITKSTICVGEISGLKIKIITIERGNEK' A
#
# COMPACT_ATOMS: atom_id res chain seq x y z
N MET A 1 8.80 -12.26 -1.11
CA MET A 1 8.27 -11.91 -2.45
C MET A 1 9.09 -10.78 -3.04
N ASP A 2 9.48 -10.92 -4.27
CA ASP A 2 10.27 -9.90 -4.95
C ASP A 2 9.34 -8.96 -5.72
N ILE A 3 9.09 -7.77 -5.17
CA ILE A 3 8.19 -6.82 -5.80
C ILE A 3 8.84 -6.00 -6.90
N SER A 4 10.16 -6.13 -7.08
CA SER A 4 10.86 -5.36 -8.11
C SER A 4 10.40 -5.74 -9.52
N LYS A 5 9.81 -6.91 -9.68
CA LYS A 5 9.29 -7.37 -10.95
C LYS A 5 7.89 -6.86 -11.26
N TYR A 6 7.24 -6.22 -10.29
CA TYR A 6 5.88 -5.74 -10.44
C TYR A 6 5.85 -4.27 -10.73
N GLU A 7 4.90 -3.87 -11.57
CA GLU A 7 4.57 -2.47 -11.76
C GLU A 7 3.55 -2.08 -10.70
N ILE A 8 3.85 -1.03 -9.94
CA ILE A 8 2.94 -0.57 -8.89
C ILE A 8 2.16 0.63 -9.39
N GLU A 9 0.84 0.51 -9.38
CA GLU A 9 -0.05 1.59 -9.76
C GLU A 9 -0.78 2.09 -8.51
N ILE A 10 -0.70 3.40 -8.26
CA ILE A 10 -1.38 4.01 -7.13
C ILE A 10 -2.59 4.77 -7.67
N LYS A 11 -3.78 4.31 -7.31
CA LYS A 11 -5.01 4.93 -7.77
C LYS A 11 -5.19 6.31 -7.14
N ARG A 12 -5.78 7.22 -7.92
CA ARG A 12 -5.98 8.60 -7.49
C ARG A 12 -6.74 8.69 -6.17
N HIS A 13 -7.76 7.86 -6.00
CA HIS A 13 -8.58 7.92 -4.79
C HIS A 13 -7.79 7.53 -3.52
N VAL A 14 -6.64 6.85 -3.68
CA VAL A 14 -5.80 6.51 -2.53
C VAL A 14 -5.22 7.78 -1.92
N PHE A 15 -4.78 8.73 -2.75
CA PHE A 15 -4.28 10.01 -2.27
C PHE A 15 -5.38 10.79 -1.57
N ILE A 16 -6.58 10.80 -2.13
CA ILE A 16 -7.72 11.48 -1.53
C ILE A 16 -8.05 10.86 -0.18
N ARG A 17 -8.05 9.53 -0.11
CA ARG A 17 -8.35 8.83 1.13
C ARG A 17 -7.29 9.11 2.20
N ALA A 18 -6.03 9.20 1.80
CA ALA A 18 -4.96 9.54 2.74
C ALA A 18 -5.23 10.90 3.38
N LEU A 19 -5.59 11.89 2.56
CA LEU A 19 -5.89 13.23 3.06
C LEU A 19 -7.10 13.21 4.00
N GLU A 20 -8.14 12.44 3.66
CA GLU A 20 -9.33 12.32 4.51
C GLU A 20 -9.02 11.72 5.87
N ARG A 21 -8.00 10.89 5.94
CA ARG A 21 -7.60 10.19 7.17
C ARG A 21 -6.43 10.86 7.88
N ASN A 22 -6.08 12.06 7.45
CA ASN A 22 -4.93 12.80 8.00
C ASN A 22 -3.62 12.03 7.88
N ILE A 23 -3.47 11.31 6.77
CA ILE A 23 -2.23 10.62 6.45
C ILE A 23 -1.52 11.43 5.38
N ASN A 24 -0.24 11.76 5.63
CA ASN A 24 0.55 12.48 4.65
C ASN A 24 0.71 11.60 3.40
N PRO A 25 0.30 12.06 2.21
CA PRO A 25 0.41 11.25 0.99
C PRO A 25 1.83 10.78 0.67
N ASP A 26 2.85 11.49 1.13
CA ASP A 26 4.23 11.05 0.93
C ASP A 26 4.51 9.73 1.62
N LEU A 27 3.74 9.38 2.65
CA LEU A 27 3.88 8.10 3.34
C LEU A 27 3.46 6.92 2.47
N ILE A 28 2.70 7.15 1.42
CA ILE A 28 2.30 6.08 0.50
C ILE A 28 3.54 5.45 -0.11
N GLU A 29 4.41 6.28 -0.70
CA GLU A 29 5.64 5.76 -1.32
C GLU A 29 6.57 5.14 -0.29
N ASP A 30 6.73 5.78 0.86
CA ASP A 30 7.56 5.23 1.93
C ASP A 30 7.08 3.87 2.37
N THR A 31 5.76 3.72 2.52
CA THR A 31 5.17 2.45 2.91
C THR A 31 5.44 1.36 1.88
N LEU A 32 5.37 1.71 0.61
CA LEU A 32 5.64 0.75 -0.46
C LEU A 32 7.10 0.36 -0.54
N LYS A 33 8.01 1.26 -0.18
CA LYS A 33 9.45 0.99 -0.22
C LYS A 33 9.97 0.25 1.01
N LYS A 34 9.48 0.63 2.18
CA LYS A 34 10.02 0.16 3.45
C LYS A 34 9.13 -0.81 4.18
N GLY A 35 7.87 -0.92 3.78
CA GLY A 35 6.89 -1.73 4.49
C GLY A 35 7.18 -3.22 4.41
N LYS A 36 6.79 -3.90 5.46
CA LYS A 36 6.80 -5.36 5.44
C LYS A 36 5.70 -5.83 4.51
N ILE A 37 6.01 -6.81 3.68
CA ILE A 37 5.08 -7.31 2.69
C ILE A 37 4.40 -8.56 3.22
N GLU A 38 3.06 -8.56 3.20
CA GLU A 38 2.25 -9.74 3.54
C GLU A 38 1.21 -9.96 2.47
N ARG A 39 1.08 -11.18 2.04
CA ARG A 39 0.02 -11.55 1.09
C ARG A 39 -1.16 -12.13 1.85
N PHE A 40 -2.35 -11.87 1.34
CA PHE A 40 -3.56 -12.44 1.92
C PHE A 40 -4.60 -12.64 0.82
N GLY A 41 -5.57 -13.53 1.08
CA GLY A 41 -6.54 -13.89 0.07
C GLY A 41 -5.85 -14.50 -1.14
N LYS A 42 -6.50 -14.39 -2.29
CA LYS A 42 -5.92 -14.91 -3.53
C LYS A 42 -4.98 -13.93 -4.21
N ASN A 43 -5.41 -12.66 -4.28
CA ASN A 43 -4.72 -11.66 -5.09
C ASN A 43 -4.43 -10.38 -4.34
N TYR A 44 -4.34 -10.42 -3.02
CA TYR A 44 -4.14 -9.21 -2.23
C TYR A 44 -2.78 -9.19 -1.55
N ILE A 45 -2.30 -7.98 -1.30
CA ILE A 45 -1.01 -7.76 -0.70
C ILE A 45 -1.09 -6.54 0.22
N LYS A 46 -0.39 -6.61 1.34
CA LYS A 46 -0.26 -5.48 2.26
C LYS A 46 1.18 -5.04 2.35
N PHE A 47 1.37 -3.74 2.47
CA PHE A 47 2.68 -3.14 2.77
C PHE A 47 2.51 -2.45 4.12
N ILE A 48 3.24 -2.90 5.12
CA ILE A 48 2.99 -2.52 6.51
C ILE A 48 4.19 -1.81 7.09
N THR A 49 3.96 -0.58 7.57
CA THR A 49 4.93 0.12 8.43
C THR A 49 4.24 0.39 9.76
N LYS A 50 4.96 1.02 10.70
CA LYS A 50 4.35 1.40 11.98
C LYS A 50 3.23 2.42 11.80
N SER A 51 3.42 3.33 10.84
CA SER A 51 2.49 4.45 10.67
C SER A 51 1.35 4.15 9.71
N THR A 52 1.60 3.30 8.70
CA THR A 52 0.65 3.15 7.61
C THR A 52 0.63 1.73 7.08
N ILE A 53 -0.51 1.37 6.51
CA ILE A 53 -0.70 0.09 5.82
C ILE A 53 -1.30 0.41 4.45
N CYS A 54 -0.63 -0.03 3.40
CA CYS A 54 -1.19 0.05 2.04
C CYS A 54 -1.68 -1.32 1.64
N VAL A 55 -2.86 -1.37 1.03
CA VAL A 55 -3.42 -2.61 0.52
C VAL A 55 -3.49 -2.53 -0.99
N GLY A 56 -3.02 -3.57 -1.64
CA GLY A 56 -3.04 -3.66 -3.09
C GLY A 56 -3.65 -4.94 -3.59
N GLU A 57 -4.03 -4.92 -4.85
CA GLU A 57 -4.52 -6.10 -5.56
C GLU A 57 -3.53 -6.47 -6.64
N ILE A 58 -3.17 -7.74 -6.69
CA ILE A 58 -2.21 -8.25 -7.68
C ILE A 58 -2.96 -8.73 -8.90
N SER A 59 -2.58 -8.21 -10.07
CA SER A 59 -3.13 -8.63 -11.35
C SER A 59 -1.98 -8.83 -12.32
N GLY A 60 -1.61 -10.09 -12.60
CA GLY A 60 -0.44 -10.39 -13.41
C GLY A 60 0.83 -9.84 -12.77
N LEU A 61 1.55 -8.99 -13.47
CA LEU A 61 2.75 -8.34 -12.96
C LEU A 61 2.48 -6.90 -12.51
N LYS A 62 1.23 -6.58 -12.20
CA LYS A 62 0.84 -5.27 -11.73
C LYS A 62 0.24 -5.37 -10.34
N ILE A 63 0.60 -4.44 -9.49
CA ILE A 63 -0.01 -4.29 -8.15
C ILE A 63 -0.72 -2.94 -8.14
N LYS A 64 -2.04 -2.98 -7.95
CA LYS A 64 -2.86 -1.76 -7.87
C LYS A 64 -3.13 -1.46 -6.41
N ILE A 65 -2.63 -0.33 -5.94
CA ILE A 65 -2.89 0.07 -4.55
C ILE A 65 -4.30 0.62 -4.48
N ILE A 66 -5.11 0.04 -3.62
CA ILE A 66 -6.54 0.35 -3.54
C ILE A 66 -6.94 1.11 -2.29
N THR A 67 -6.12 1.04 -1.24
CA THR A 67 -6.42 1.82 -0.03
C THR A 67 -5.17 2.03 0.80
N ILE A 68 -5.23 3.02 1.67
CA ILE A 68 -4.21 3.27 2.68
C ILE A 68 -4.90 3.49 4.02
N GLU A 69 -4.32 2.95 5.07
CA GLU A 69 -4.88 3.02 6.41
C GLU A 69 -3.77 3.36 7.40
N ARG A 70 -4.16 3.83 8.58
CA ARG A 70 -3.22 4.03 9.66
C ARG A 70 -2.78 2.69 10.21
N GLY A 71 -1.49 2.58 10.51
CA GLY A 71 -0.97 1.38 11.16
C GLY A 71 -1.33 1.35 12.64
N ASN A 72 -0.93 0.26 13.30
CA ASN A 72 -1.17 0.07 14.74
C ASN A 72 -0.05 0.70 15.56
N GLU A 73 0.18 1.96 15.33
CA GLU A 73 1.20 2.69 16.05
C GLU A 73 0.64 3.10 17.42
N LYS A 74 1.41 2.84 18.44
CA LYS A 74 1.07 3.27 19.80
C LYS A 74 2.02 4.34 20.26
#